data_2a3df98de1817e2a967360e475445d02
#
_entry.id   2a3df98de1817e2a967360e475445d02
#
_cell.length_a   1.000
_cell.length_b   1.000
_cell.length_c   1.000
_cell.angle_alpha   90.00
_cell.angle_beta   90.00
_cell.angle_gamma   90.00
#
_symmetry.space_group_name_H-M   'P 1'
#
loop_
_entity.id
_entity.type
_entity.pdbx_description
1 polymer ?
#
loop_
_entity_poly.entity_id
_entity_poly.type
_entity_poly.pdbx_seq_one_letter_code
_entity_poly.pdbx_strand_id
1 'polypeptide(L)'
;MMAWLDQGRPSLASSRGWRCFQLGLFLLPSSALLGSLLLFPALLFGCAGRERSCWRDPWNAPLMAASGLMILGCFVAYDQGLAWVGLGNWLPFFWGFWGFQPYVMSREARRRSALWLVAGSVPVVVTGLGQLWWGWQGPWQLLGGLIVWFMAAGGRPEGRLSGLFDYANIASAWLSMVWPLTLAALVQQGLNRWRRVVVVILAVLLVVALVLTESRNGWGSLMLVVPLVLGPPSWPWLIPLLALALLPVLLSVLPGVPLMLQDPARTLVPESLWARLNDSQYAGERVLASTRISQWNVALQLIAERPWLGWGAAAFSVIYPLRTGQWHGHAHNLPLELAIGHGLPVAMLLVGFVLALLVVSLRRGFSGLFDRAWWTALFVLMVLHGTDLPFFDSRLNIAGWILLAGLRASFSPELSARLQPETASGA
;
A
#
# COMPACT_ATOMS: atom_id res chain seq x y z
N MET A 1 -6.25 -30.51 -9.23
CA MET A 1 -5.82 -29.09 -9.26
C MET A 1 -6.89 -28.13 -8.73
N MET A 2 -8.16 -28.25 -9.13
CA MET A 2 -9.24 -27.33 -8.68
C MET A 2 -9.54 -27.38 -7.17
N ALA A 3 -9.48 -28.57 -6.52
CA ALA A 3 -9.73 -28.70 -5.09
C ALA A 3 -8.75 -27.93 -4.18
N TRP A 4 -7.51 -27.74 -4.62
CA TRP A 4 -6.52 -26.96 -3.90
C TRP A 4 -6.85 -25.45 -3.87
N LEU A 5 -7.40 -24.90 -4.96
CA LEU A 5 -7.82 -23.50 -5.02
C LEU A 5 -9.01 -23.21 -4.08
N ASP A 6 -9.85 -24.20 -3.80
CA ASP A 6 -11.00 -24.03 -2.89
C ASP A 6 -10.67 -24.19 -1.41
N GLN A 7 -9.46 -24.62 -1.07
CA GLN A 7 -9.04 -24.70 0.33
C GLN A 7 -9.11 -23.34 1.01
N GLY A 8 -9.60 -23.28 2.26
CA GLY A 8 -9.74 -22.06 3.05
C GLY A 8 -10.77 -21.06 2.50
N ARG A 9 -11.60 -21.49 1.56
CA ARG A 9 -12.71 -20.68 1.05
C ARG A 9 -13.70 -20.37 2.18
N PRO A 10 -14.01 -19.10 2.43
CA PRO A 10 -15.03 -18.73 3.40
C PRO A 10 -16.43 -19.18 2.94
N SER A 11 -17.32 -19.45 3.90
CA SER A 11 -18.67 -19.93 3.62
C SER A 11 -19.51 -18.97 2.76
N LEU A 12 -19.32 -17.67 2.91
CA LEU A 12 -20.01 -16.64 2.12
C LEU A 12 -19.42 -16.43 0.72
N ALA A 13 -18.23 -16.95 0.45
CA ALA A 13 -17.59 -16.79 -0.83
C ALA A 13 -18.02 -17.92 -1.79
N SER A 14 -18.51 -17.56 -2.99
CA SER A 14 -18.73 -18.54 -4.06
C SER A 14 -17.40 -19.14 -4.50
N SER A 15 -17.40 -20.40 -4.95
CA SER A 15 -16.17 -21.07 -5.43
C SER A 15 -15.55 -20.33 -6.62
N ARG A 16 -16.37 -19.86 -7.56
CA ARG A 16 -15.90 -19.09 -8.72
C ARG A 16 -15.29 -17.76 -8.28
N GLY A 17 -15.99 -16.99 -7.45
CA GLY A 17 -15.51 -15.72 -6.93
C GLY A 17 -14.23 -15.86 -6.12
N TRP A 18 -14.11 -16.90 -5.29
CA TRP A 18 -12.90 -17.19 -4.52
C TRP A 18 -11.68 -17.49 -5.39
N ARG A 19 -11.84 -18.29 -6.44
CA ARG A 19 -10.75 -18.59 -7.39
C ARG A 19 -10.33 -17.35 -8.17
N CYS A 20 -11.31 -16.57 -8.68
CA CYS A 20 -11.02 -15.29 -9.34
C CYS A 20 -10.28 -14.33 -8.41
N PHE A 21 -10.69 -14.23 -7.14
CA PHE A 21 -10.06 -13.37 -6.15
C PHE A 21 -8.58 -13.77 -5.90
N GLN A 22 -8.30 -15.04 -5.67
CA GLN A 22 -6.93 -15.51 -5.44
C GLN A 22 -6.02 -15.28 -6.66
N LEU A 23 -6.47 -15.68 -7.85
CA LEU A 23 -5.71 -15.50 -9.08
C LEU A 23 -5.52 -14.02 -9.41
N GLY A 24 -6.55 -13.20 -9.12
CA GLY A 24 -6.46 -11.75 -9.26
C GLY A 24 -5.39 -11.14 -8.34
N LEU A 25 -5.33 -11.57 -7.07
CA LEU A 25 -4.25 -11.16 -6.15
C LEU A 25 -2.86 -11.58 -6.62
N PHE A 26 -2.74 -12.76 -7.23
CA PHE A 26 -1.47 -13.22 -7.78
C PHE A 26 -0.99 -12.39 -8.97
N LEU A 27 -1.89 -12.03 -9.88
CA LEU A 27 -1.55 -11.28 -11.09
C LEU A 27 -1.43 -9.77 -10.85
N LEU A 28 -2.08 -9.24 -9.81
CA LEU A 28 -2.14 -7.82 -9.52
C LEU A 28 -0.77 -7.12 -9.45
N PRO A 29 0.27 -7.68 -8.78
CA PRO A 29 1.58 -7.03 -8.70
C PRO A 29 2.25 -6.87 -10.07
N SER A 30 2.04 -7.82 -10.96
CA SER A 30 2.63 -7.81 -12.30
C SER A 30 1.87 -6.91 -13.27
N SER A 31 0.53 -6.85 -13.16
CA SER A 31 -0.30 -6.01 -14.02
C SER A 31 -1.63 -5.69 -13.34
N ALA A 32 -1.91 -4.38 -13.18
CA ALA A 32 -3.20 -3.91 -12.68
C ALA A 32 -4.35 -4.41 -13.55
N LEU A 33 -4.20 -4.42 -14.87
CA LEU A 33 -5.24 -4.88 -15.80
C LEU A 33 -5.54 -6.37 -15.61
N LEU A 34 -4.53 -7.25 -15.62
CA LEU A 34 -4.73 -8.69 -15.43
C LEU A 34 -5.34 -9.00 -14.06
N GLY A 35 -4.84 -8.34 -13.01
CA GLY A 35 -5.41 -8.44 -11.66
C GLY A 35 -6.87 -8.03 -11.65
N SER A 36 -7.20 -6.89 -12.23
CA SER A 36 -8.57 -6.34 -12.25
C SER A 36 -9.54 -7.18 -13.06
N LEU A 37 -9.12 -7.77 -14.19
CA LEU A 37 -9.95 -8.67 -14.99
C LEU A 37 -10.47 -9.88 -14.19
N LEU A 38 -9.73 -10.29 -13.15
CA LEU A 38 -10.16 -11.37 -12.26
C LEU A 38 -10.80 -10.85 -10.96
N LEU A 39 -10.30 -9.73 -10.42
CA LEU A 39 -10.86 -9.13 -9.21
C LEU A 39 -12.24 -8.53 -9.44
N PHE A 40 -12.54 -8.03 -10.65
CA PHE A 40 -13.86 -7.48 -10.96
C PHE A 40 -14.97 -8.54 -10.94
N PRO A 41 -14.87 -9.71 -11.63
CA PRO A 41 -15.82 -10.79 -11.42
C PRO A 41 -15.91 -11.27 -9.96
N ALA A 42 -14.76 -11.32 -9.24
CA ALA A 42 -14.79 -11.65 -7.83
C ALA A 42 -15.63 -10.63 -7.03
N LEU A 43 -15.45 -9.33 -7.30
CA LEU A 43 -16.25 -8.27 -6.70
C LEU A 43 -17.75 -8.48 -6.94
N LEU A 44 -18.16 -8.74 -8.18
CA LEU A 44 -19.56 -8.99 -8.52
C LEU A 44 -20.14 -10.21 -7.76
N PHE A 45 -19.40 -11.32 -7.71
CA PHE A 45 -19.79 -12.49 -6.92
C PHE A 45 -19.84 -12.21 -5.41
N GLY A 46 -18.95 -11.35 -4.90
CA GLY A 46 -18.94 -10.95 -3.49
C GLY A 46 -20.09 -10.02 -3.09
N CYS A 47 -20.66 -9.31 -4.06
CA CYS A 47 -21.81 -8.43 -3.88
C CYS A 47 -23.14 -9.16 -3.98
N ALA A 48 -23.23 -10.21 -4.81
CA ALA A 48 -24.46 -10.89 -5.15
C ALA A 48 -25.24 -11.35 -3.90
N GLY A 49 -26.50 -10.95 -3.82
CA GLY A 49 -27.41 -11.29 -2.70
C GLY A 49 -27.10 -10.57 -1.38
N ARG A 50 -26.23 -9.57 -1.40
CA ARG A 50 -25.83 -8.82 -0.19
C ARG A 50 -26.14 -7.33 -0.26
N GLU A 51 -26.87 -6.86 -1.24
CA GLU A 51 -27.12 -5.45 -1.55
C GLU A 51 -27.69 -4.69 -0.34
N ARG A 52 -28.62 -5.29 0.41
CA ARG A 52 -29.20 -4.70 1.62
C ARG A 52 -28.18 -4.50 2.73
N SER A 53 -27.14 -5.34 2.81
CA SER A 53 -26.10 -5.21 3.84
C SER A 53 -25.17 -4.02 3.56
N CYS A 54 -25.01 -3.61 2.30
CA CYS A 54 -24.22 -2.44 1.94
C CYS A 54 -24.75 -1.17 2.60
N TRP A 55 -26.06 -0.95 2.52
CA TRP A 55 -26.74 0.23 3.07
C TRP A 55 -26.89 0.20 4.59
N ARG A 56 -26.85 -1.00 5.19
CA ARG A 56 -27.02 -1.19 6.65
C ARG A 56 -25.70 -1.17 7.43
N ASP A 57 -24.57 -1.39 6.78
CA ASP A 57 -23.28 -1.36 7.45
C ASP A 57 -22.87 0.09 7.71
N PRO A 58 -22.80 0.54 8.99
CA PRO A 58 -22.44 1.92 9.31
C PRO A 58 -21.04 2.32 8.83
N TRP A 59 -20.17 1.35 8.57
CA TRP A 59 -18.85 1.60 8.01
C TRP A 59 -18.85 2.04 6.55
N ASN A 60 -19.94 1.82 5.83
CA ASN A 60 -20.09 2.33 4.47
C ASN A 60 -20.61 3.78 4.43
N ALA A 61 -21.19 4.29 5.52
CA ALA A 61 -21.76 5.64 5.56
C ALA A 61 -20.73 6.75 5.26
N PRO A 62 -19.51 6.74 5.83
CA PRO A 62 -18.48 7.73 5.47
C PRO A 62 -18.09 7.69 3.98
N LEU A 63 -18.04 6.48 3.38
CA LEU A 63 -17.70 6.31 1.96
C LEU A 63 -18.83 6.82 1.05
N MET A 64 -20.09 6.59 1.42
CA MET A 64 -21.24 7.12 0.70
C MET A 64 -21.31 8.64 0.79
N ALA A 65 -21.08 9.21 1.97
CA ALA A 65 -21.04 10.66 2.17
C ALA A 65 -19.89 11.29 1.36
N ALA A 66 -18.69 10.69 1.40
CA ALA A 66 -17.56 11.12 0.59
C ALA A 66 -17.87 11.05 -0.91
N SER A 67 -18.54 9.97 -1.38
CA SER A 67 -18.96 9.84 -2.78
C SER A 67 -19.87 10.98 -3.22
N GLY A 68 -20.87 11.31 -2.40
CA GLY A 68 -21.79 12.42 -2.68
C GLY A 68 -21.06 13.77 -2.77
N LEU A 69 -20.17 14.05 -1.82
CA LEU A 69 -19.37 15.28 -1.82
C LEU A 69 -18.40 15.37 -3.00
N MET A 70 -17.74 14.26 -3.35
CA MET A 70 -16.84 14.16 -4.51
C MET A 70 -17.61 14.44 -5.82
N ILE A 71 -18.80 13.86 -5.99
CA ILE A 71 -19.66 14.09 -7.16
C ILE A 71 -20.09 15.57 -7.21
N LEU A 72 -20.51 16.15 -6.09
CA LEU A 72 -20.84 17.59 -6.02
C LEU A 72 -19.63 18.45 -6.36
N GLY A 73 -18.44 18.07 -5.88
CA GLY A 73 -17.18 18.78 -6.20
C GLY A 73 -16.87 18.81 -7.69
N CYS A 74 -17.26 17.80 -8.48
CA CYS A 74 -17.01 17.78 -9.92
C CYS A 74 -17.71 18.92 -10.67
N PHE A 75 -18.87 19.39 -10.21
CA PHE A 75 -19.61 20.48 -10.85
C PHE A 75 -18.97 21.86 -10.66
N VAL A 76 -18.13 22.03 -9.63
CA VAL A 76 -17.44 23.29 -9.30
C VAL A 76 -15.93 23.20 -9.45
N ALA A 77 -15.44 22.07 -9.98
CA ALA A 77 -14.03 21.82 -10.17
C ALA A 77 -13.38 22.82 -11.15
N TYR A 78 -12.08 23.06 -10.97
CA TYR A 78 -11.27 23.88 -11.86
C TYR A 78 -11.23 23.30 -13.29
N ASP A 79 -11.03 21.98 -13.38
CA ASP A 79 -11.19 21.19 -14.60
C ASP A 79 -12.22 20.08 -14.33
N GLN A 80 -13.41 20.27 -14.87
CA GLN A 80 -14.51 19.33 -14.66
C GLN A 80 -14.24 17.98 -15.32
N GLY A 81 -13.61 17.95 -16.50
CA GLY A 81 -13.29 16.72 -17.21
C GLY A 81 -12.35 15.83 -16.39
N LEU A 82 -11.26 16.39 -15.90
CA LEU A 82 -10.33 15.69 -15.02
C LEU A 82 -10.97 15.28 -13.70
N ALA A 83 -11.85 16.10 -13.14
CA ALA A 83 -12.55 15.78 -11.89
C ALA A 83 -13.47 14.57 -12.04
N TRP A 84 -14.24 14.47 -13.13
CA TRP A 84 -15.09 13.29 -13.40
C TRP A 84 -14.27 12.03 -13.63
N VAL A 85 -13.19 12.10 -14.40
CA VAL A 85 -12.27 10.96 -14.58
C VAL A 85 -11.64 10.54 -13.26
N GLY A 86 -11.28 11.51 -12.42
CA GLY A 86 -10.68 11.29 -11.10
C GLY A 86 -11.55 10.50 -10.12
N LEU A 87 -12.90 10.54 -10.27
CA LEU A 87 -13.80 9.70 -9.48
C LEU A 87 -13.54 8.20 -9.67
N GLY A 88 -13.01 7.82 -10.84
CA GLY A 88 -12.62 6.44 -11.12
C GLY A 88 -11.54 5.89 -10.18
N ASN A 89 -10.75 6.77 -9.55
CA ASN A 89 -9.76 6.38 -8.54
C ASN A 89 -10.36 6.13 -7.14
N TRP A 90 -11.65 6.42 -6.92
CA TRP A 90 -12.29 6.35 -5.60
C TRP A 90 -13.54 5.47 -5.59
N LEU A 91 -14.57 5.80 -6.38
CA LEU A 91 -15.88 5.19 -6.28
C LEU A 91 -15.89 3.68 -6.50
N PRO A 92 -15.18 3.11 -7.51
CA PRO A 92 -15.12 1.66 -7.67
C PRO A 92 -14.49 0.95 -6.47
N PHE A 93 -13.55 1.62 -5.79
CA PHE A 93 -12.85 1.05 -4.64
C PHE A 93 -13.66 1.14 -3.35
N PHE A 94 -14.51 2.15 -3.20
CA PHE A 94 -15.49 2.19 -2.10
C PHE A 94 -16.46 1.02 -2.20
N TRP A 95 -16.89 0.70 -3.41
CA TRP A 95 -17.66 -0.52 -3.67
C TRP A 95 -16.83 -1.78 -3.41
N GLY A 96 -15.57 -1.80 -3.83
CA GLY A 96 -14.62 -2.88 -3.58
C GLY A 96 -14.41 -3.16 -2.08
N PHE A 97 -14.36 -2.12 -1.24
CA PHE A 97 -14.26 -2.27 0.21
C PHE A 97 -15.35 -3.18 0.80
N TRP A 98 -16.59 -3.02 0.36
CA TRP A 98 -17.68 -3.86 0.81
C TRP A 98 -17.70 -5.22 0.09
N GLY A 99 -17.50 -5.25 -1.22
CA GLY A 99 -17.63 -6.44 -2.04
C GLY A 99 -16.53 -7.48 -1.83
N PHE A 100 -15.33 -7.08 -1.40
CA PHE A 100 -14.24 -8.03 -1.12
C PHE A 100 -14.28 -8.64 0.28
N GLN A 101 -15.09 -8.12 1.20
CA GLN A 101 -15.16 -8.65 2.58
C GLN A 101 -15.41 -10.16 2.67
N PRO A 102 -16.28 -10.80 1.87
CA PRO A 102 -16.50 -12.25 1.93
C PRO A 102 -15.25 -13.09 1.72
N TYR A 103 -14.29 -12.59 0.93
CA TYR A 103 -13.04 -13.32 0.62
C TYR A 103 -11.96 -13.20 1.69
N VAL A 104 -12.11 -12.28 2.64
CA VAL A 104 -11.09 -11.98 3.67
C VAL A 104 -11.65 -12.05 5.09
N MET A 105 -12.84 -12.66 5.27
CA MET A 105 -13.54 -12.70 6.55
C MET A 105 -12.91 -13.66 7.56
N SER A 106 -12.37 -14.81 7.13
CA SER A 106 -11.75 -15.79 8.02
C SER A 106 -10.23 -15.58 8.11
N ARG A 107 -9.62 -16.05 9.23
CA ARG A 107 -8.17 -16.02 9.39
C ARG A 107 -7.44 -16.75 8.27
N GLU A 108 -7.93 -17.93 7.91
CA GLU A 108 -7.30 -18.75 6.85
C GLU A 108 -7.45 -18.06 5.48
N ALA A 109 -8.57 -17.39 5.23
CA ALA A 109 -8.76 -16.63 4.00
C ALA A 109 -7.78 -15.44 3.92
N ARG A 110 -7.60 -14.67 4.99
CA ARG A 110 -6.59 -13.59 5.05
C ARG A 110 -5.17 -14.13 4.90
N ARG A 111 -4.85 -15.23 5.58
CA ARG A 111 -3.56 -15.91 5.43
C ARG A 111 -3.30 -16.31 3.97
N ARG A 112 -4.26 -16.94 3.32
CA ARG A 112 -4.14 -17.35 1.91
C ARG A 112 -4.00 -16.16 0.98
N SER A 113 -4.83 -15.13 1.17
CA SER A 113 -4.74 -13.88 0.38
C SER A 113 -3.37 -13.23 0.53
N ALA A 114 -2.82 -13.19 1.75
CA ALA A 114 -1.46 -12.72 2.01
C ALA A 114 -0.41 -13.53 1.23
N LEU A 115 -0.50 -14.87 1.27
CA LEU A 115 0.42 -15.74 0.54
C LEU A 115 0.31 -15.60 -0.98
N TRP A 116 -0.90 -15.34 -1.52
CA TRP A 116 -1.08 -15.05 -2.95
C TRP A 116 -0.45 -13.71 -3.36
N LEU A 117 -0.58 -12.67 -2.53
CA LEU A 117 0.11 -11.38 -2.76
C LEU A 117 1.63 -11.55 -2.70
N VAL A 118 2.16 -12.31 -1.74
CA VAL A 118 3.60 -12.60 -1.63
C VAL A 118 4.07 -13.37 -2.88
N ALA A 119 3.38 -14.43 -3.27
CA ALA A 119 3.73 -15.21 -4.45
C ALA A 119 3.65 -14.39 -5.75
N GLY A 120 2.60 -13.56 -5.88
CA GLY A 120 2.44 -12.66 -7.03
C GLY A 120 3.50 -11.57 -7.12
N SER A 121 4.17 -11.24 -6.01
CA SER A 121 5.27 -10.25 -6.00
C SER A 121 6.62 -10.83 -6.48
N VAL A 122 6.72 -12.14 -6.68
CA VAL A 122 7.96 -12.78 -7.18
C VAL A 122 8.38 -12.21 -8.54
N PRO A 123 7.50 -12.08 -9.55
CA PRO A 123 7.88 -11.46 -10.81
C PRO A 123 8.40 -10.02 -10.66
N VAL A 124 7.85 -9.24 -9.73
CA VAL A 124 8.30 -7.86 -9.44
C VAL A 124 9.73 -7.87 -8.92
N VAL A 125 10.04 -8.75 -7.97
CA VAL A 125 11.38 -8.88 -7.41
C VAL A 125 12.37 -9.36 -8.48
N VAL A 126 12.02 -10.41 -9.20
CA VAL A 126 12.89 -11.01 -10.24
C VAL A 126 13.18 -10.00 -11.37
N THR A 127 12.15 -9.31 -11.85
CA THR A 127 12.34 -8.32 -12.92
C THR A 127 13.11 -7.09 -12.43
N GLY A 128 12.90 -6.66 -11.19
CA GLY A 128 13.65 -5.56 -10.60
C GLY A 128 15.15 -5.88 -10.44
N LEU A 129 15.48 -7.07 -9.95
CA LEU A 129 16.87 -7.54 -9.88
C LEU A 129 17.46 -7.74 -11.28
N GLY A 130 16.67 -8.31 -12.20
CA GLY A 130 17.06 -8.46 -13.61
C GLY A 130 17.34 -7.14 -14.30
N GLN A 131 16.56 -6.10 -13.98
CA GLN A 131 16.76 -4.74 -14.48
C GLN A 131 18.14 -4.18 -14.07
N LEU A 132 18.53 -4.33 -12.80
CA LEU A 132 19.78 -3.77 -12.29
C LEU A 132 21.02 -4.63 -12.60
N TRP A 133 20.90 -5.95 -12.51
CA TRP A 133 22.06 -6.85 -12.58
C TRP A 133 22.27 -7.49 -13.94
N TRP A 134 21.21 -7.67 -14.74
CA TRP A 134 21.28 -8.33 -16.05
C TRP A 134 20.86 -7.41 -17.21
N GLY A 135 20.64 -6.12 -16.92
CA GLY A 135 20.31 -5.13 -17.94
C GLY A 135 18.96 -5.37 -18.63
N TRP A 136 18.01 -6.04 -17.94
CA TRP A 136 16.69 -6.22 -18.52
C TRP A 136 15.99 -4.87 -18.69
N GLN A 137 15.47 -4.64 -19.91
CA GLN A 137 14.79 -3.39 -20.24
C GLN A 137 13.59 -3.66 -21.15
N GLY A 138 12.62 -2.75 -21.09
CA GLY A 138 11.43 -2.77 -21.94
C GLY A 138 11.50 -1.77 -23.09
N PRO A 139 10.37 -1.52 -23.79
CA PRO A 139 9.02 -1.96 -23.40
C PRO A 139 8.73 -3.43 -23.63
N TRP A 140 8.27 -4.15 -22.63
CA TRP A 140 7.69 -5.48 -22.83
C TRP A 140 6.19 -5.35 -23.07
N GLN A 141 5.68 -6.09 -24.04
CA GLN A 141 4.29 -6.00 -24.45
C GLN A 141 3.60 -7.36 -24.39
N LEU A 142 2.34 -7.34 -23.98
CA LEU A 142 1.45 -8.50 -23.97
C LEU A 142 0.09 -8.11 -24.57
N LEU A 143 -0.62 -9.09 -25.16
CA LEU A 143 -1.94 -8.90 -25.79
C LEU A 143 -1.96 -7.76 -26.83
N GLY A 144 -1.00 -7.76 -27.74
CA GLY A 144 -0.96 -6.76 -28.81
C GLY A 144 -0.72 -5.32 -28.36
N GLY A 145 -0.04 -5.13 -27.19
CA GLY A 145 0.24 -3.81 -26.64
C GLY A 145 -0.81 -3.30 -25.66
N LEU A 146 -1.83 -4.11 -25.34
CA LEU A 146 -2.83 -3.74 -24.30
C LEU A 146 -2.18 -3.65 -22.91
N ILE A 147 -1.14 -4.44 -22.65
CA ILE A 147 -0.30 -4.37 -21.47
C ILE A 147 1.11 -4.05 -21.91
N VAL A 148 1.65 -2.95 -21.38
CA VAL A 148 3.02 -2.51 -21.67
C VAL A 148 3.73 -2.26 -20.34
N TRP A 149 4.90 -2.88 -20.16
CA TRP A 149 5.78 -2.60 -19.03
C TRP A 149 6.96 -1.76 -19.54
N PHE A 150 6.97 -0.50 -19.14
CA PHE A 150 8.05 0.44 -19.44
C PHE A 150 9.19 0.29 -18.43
N MET A 151 9.96 -0.77 -18.61
CA MET A 151 11.09 -1.04 -17.73
C MET A 151 12.33 -0.31 -18.24
N ALA A 152 12.71 0.80 -17.59
CA ALA A 152 13.85 1.61 -17.98
C ALA A 152 15.17 0.87 -17.74
N ALA A 153 16.13 1.04 -18.64
CA ALA A 153 17.48 0.48 -18.46
C ALA A 153 18.10 1.01 -17.13
N GLY A 154 18.69 0.13 -16.33
CA GLY A 154 19.31 0.51 -15.06
C GLY A 154 18.38 1.04 -13.98
N GLY A 155 17.06 0.99 -14.18
CA GLY A 155 16.06 1.47 -13.20
C GLY A 155 15.58 2.90 -13.44
N ARG A 156 14.58 3.35 -12.64
CA ARG A 156 14.05 4.72 -12.73
C ARG A 156 13.73 5.29 -11.34
N PRO A 157 14.47 6.32 -10.87
CA PRO A 157 15.69 6.89 -11.47
C PRO A 157 16.79 5.85 -11.70
N GLU A 158 17.74 6.17 -12.58
CA GLU A 158 18.87 5.30 -12.88
C GLU A 158 19.62 4.88 -11.60
N GLY A 159 20.06 3.64 -11.52
CA GLY A 159 20.68 3.02 -10.35
C GLY A 159 19.67 2.49 -9.33
N ARG A 160 18.37 2.78 -9.45
CA ARG A 160 17.34 2.43 -8.48
C ARG A 160 16.36 1.40 -9.02
N LEU A 161 16.14 0.31 -8.28
CA LEU A 161 15.20 -0.74 -8.67
C LEU A 161 13.78 -0.21 -8.83
N SER A 162 13.20 -0.38 -10.01
CA SER A 162 11.80 -0.09 -10.29
C SER A 162 11.04 -1.32 -10.83
N GLY A 163 11.69 -2.20 -11.58
CA GLY A 163 11.13 -3.44 -12.12
C GLY A 163 9.88 -3.20 -12.98
N LEU A 164 8.81 -3.94 -12.69
CA LEU A 164 7.51 -3.79 -13.35
C LEU A 164 6.73 -2.55 -12.91
N PHE A 165 7.21 -1.82 -11.90
CA PHE A 165 6.71 -0.50 -11.53
C PHE A 165 7.55 0.55 -12.25
N ASP A 166 6.90 1.50 -12.87
CA ASP A 166 7.58 2.52 -13.69
C ASP A 166 8.54 3.43 -12.88
N TYR A 167 8.44 3.41 -11.54
CA TYR A 167 9.21 4.28 -10.66
C TYR A 167 9.60 3.58 -9.35
N ALA A 168 10.86 3.78 -8.91
CA ALA A 168 11.42 3.10 -7.75
C ALA A 168 10.66 3.32 -6.42
N ASN A 169 10.10 4.53 -6.19
CA ASN A 169 9.32 4.75 -4.98
C ASN A 169 7.99 3.97 -4.98
N ILE A 170 7.39 3.76 -6.15
CA ILE A 170 6.16 2.95 -6.26
C ILE A 170 6.48 1.47 -6.03
N ALA A 171 7.57 0.98 -6.63
CA ALA A 171 8.08 -0.37 -6.35
C ALA A 171 8.36 -0.55 -4.85
N SER A 172 9.02 0.44 -4.23
CA SER A 172 9.28 0.46 -2.80
C SER A 172 8.00 0.39 -1.97
N ALA A 173 6.97 1.16 -2.33
CA ALA A 173 5.69 1.16 -1.62
C ALA A 173 5.01 -0.21 -1.69
N TRP A 174 5.04 -0.86 -2.87
CA TRP A 174 4.54 -2.23 -3.03
C TRP A 174 5.29 -3.22 -2.17
N LEU A 175 6.61 -3.24 -2.26
CA LEU A 175 7.46 -4.17 -1.51
C LEU A 175 7.34 -3.94 0.01
N SER A 176 7.22 -2.68 0.45
CA SER A 176 6.98 -2.31 1.85
C SER A 176 5.64 -2.82 2.37
N MET A 177 4.57 -2.76 1.56
CA MET A 177 3.26 -3.29 1.90
C MET A 177 3.27 -4.83 1.98
N VAL A 178 4.02 -5.50 1.12
CA VAL A 178 4.09 -6.97 1.08
C VAL A 178 5.06 -7.53 2.11
N TRP A 179 6.04 -6.75 2.57
CA TRP A 179 7.04 -7.17 3.55
C TRP A 179 6.45 -7.74 4.85
N PRO A 180 5.46 -7.13 5.52
CA PRO A 180 4.82 -7.71 6.71
C PRO A 180 4.24 -9.10 6.46
N LEU A 181 3.63 -9.29 5.29
CA LEU A 181 3.02 -10.58 4.89
C LEU A 181 4.10 -11.64 4.63
N THR A 182 5.20 -11.24 4.03
CA THR A 182 6.37 -12.10 3.79
C THR A 182 7.05 -12.49 5.10
N LEU A 183 7.20 -11.53 6.03
CA LEU A 183 7.75 -11.79 7.36
C LEU A 183 6.86 -12.76 8.15
N ALA A 184 5.54 -12.60 8.09
CA ALA A 184 4.61 -13.55 8.69
C ALA A 184 4.74 -14.94 8.07
N ALA A 185 4.89 -15.03 6.74
CA ALA A 185 5.13 -16.29 6.07
C ALA A 185 6.47 -16.94 6.49
N LEU A 186 7.51 -16.14 6.76
CA LEU A 186 8.82 -16.59 7.20
C LEU A 186 8.79 -17.19 8.63
N VAL A 187 8.10 -16.51 9.57
CA VAL A 187 8.10 -16.90 10.98
C VAL A 187 6.97 -17.84 11.37
N GLN A 188 6.03 -18.14 10.45
CA GLN A 188 4.95 -19.10 10.73
C GLN A 188 5.48 -20.48 11.08
N GLN A 189 4.79 -21.15 11.99
CA GLN A 189 5.09 -22.52 12.39
C GLN A 189 4.51 -23.56 11.41
N GLY A 190 5.00 -24.80 11.47
CA GLY A 190 4.45 -25.92 10.71
C GLY A 190 4.85 -25.99 9.24
N LEU A 191 5.81 -25.19 8.79
CA LEU A 191 6.36 -25.31 7.44
C LEU A 191 7.29 -26.53 7.34
N ASN A 192 7.13 -27.33 6.29
CA ASN A 192 8.13 -28.33 5.94
C ASN A 192 9.44 -27.66 5.46
N ARG A 193 10.54 -28.41 5.42
CA ARG A 193 11.88 -27.91 5.10
C ARG A 193 11.92 -27.14 3.78
N TRP A 194 11.33 -27.68 2.74
CA TRP A 194 11.38 -27.09 1.41
C TRP A 194 10.59 -25.77 1.33
N ARG A 195 9.39 -25.74 1.91
CA ARG A 195 8.59 -24.49 1.97
C ARG A 195 9.32 -23.42 2.78
N ARG A 196 9.98 -23.81 3.88
CA ARG A 196 10.78 -22.88 4.68
C ARG A 196 11.94 -22.29 3.86
N VAL A 197 12.70 -23.12 3.12
CA VAL A 197 13.77 -22.64 2.25
C VAL A 197 13.24 -21.66 1.20
N VAL A 198 12.15 -21.99 0.52
CA VAL A 198 11.53 -21.09 -0.48
C VAL A 198 11.16 -19.74 0.15
N VAL A 199 10.50 -19.75 1.31
CA VAL A 199 10.08 -18.51 1.98
C VAL A 199 11.28 -17.69 2.44
N VAL A 200 12.35 -18.32 2.94
CA VAL A 200 13.60 -17.62 3.31
C VAL A 200 14.21 -16.94 2.09
N ILE A 201 14.34 -17.68 0.97
CA ILE A 201 14.86 -17.10 -0.28
C ILE A 201 14.01 -15.89 -0.72
N LEU A 202 12.68 -16.03 -0.73
CA LEU A 202 11.79 -14.96 -1.12
C LEU A 202 11.90 -13.74 -0.20
N ALA A 203 12.01 -13.96 1.12
CA ALA A 203 12.18 -12.89 2.09
C ALA A 203 13.51 -12.15 1.88
N VAL A 204 14.60 -12.87 1.68
CA VAL A 204 15.91 -12.27 1.38
C VAL A 204 15.88 -11.47 0.10
N LEU A 205 15.37 -12.05 -1.00
CA LEU A 205 15.28 -11.37 -2.29
C LEU A 205 14.38 -10.14 -2.24
N LEU A 206 13.27 -10.17 -1.49
CA LEU A 206 12.39 -9.03 -1.30
C LEU A 206 13.10 -7.92 -0.52
N VAL A 207 13.80 -8.25 0.57
CA VAL A 207 14.59 -7.26 1.34
C VAL A 207 15.66 -6.64 0.47
N VAL A 208 16.42 -7.44 -0.29
CA VAL A 208 17.44 -6.94 -1.23
C VAL A 208 16.80 -6.01 -2.27
N ALA A 209 15.70 -6.43 -2.90
CA ALA A 209 14.99 -5.60 -3.88
C ALA A 209 14.52 -4.28 -3.24
N LEU A 210 13.96 -4.32 -2.02
CA LEU A 210 13.50 -3.13 -1.31
C LEU A 210 14.66 -2.18 -0.97
N VAL A 211 15.80 -2.70 -0.55
CA VAL A 211 17.02 -1.90 -0.31
C VAL A 211 17.48 -1.23 -1.61
N LEU A 212 17.51 -1.97 -2.72
CA LEU A 212 17.93 -1.49 -4.03
C LEU A 212 16.95 -0.49 -4.68
N THR A 213 15.74 -0.31 -4.15
CA THR A 213 14.89 0.82 -4.55
C THR A 213 15.47 2.17 -4.11
N GLU A 214 16.41 2.17 -3.19
CA GLU A 214 16.98 3.37 -2.54
C GLU A 214 15.91 4.37 -2.04
N SER A 215 14.77 3.85 -1.62
CA SER A 215 13.69 4.65 -1.03
C SER A 215 13.87 4.77 0.48
N ARG A 216 14.02 5.99 0.97
CA ARG A 216 14.07 6.28 2.43
C ARG A 216 12.84 5.70 3.16
N ASN A 217 11.68 5.82 2.55
CA ASN A 217 10.44 5.26 3.06
C ASN A 217 10.47 3.72 3.10
N GLY A 218 11.06 3.09 2.09
CA GLY A 218 11.26 1.64 2.04
C GLY A 218 12.19 1.16 3.15
N TRP A 219 13.33 1.81 3.33
CA TRP A 219 14.26 1.48 4.41
C TRP A 219 13.63 1.64 5.80
N GLY A 220 12.90 2.75 6.01
CA GLY A 220 12.13 2.95 7.24
C GLY A 220 11.09 1.86 7.48
N SER A 221 10.40 1.40 6.43
CA SER A 221 9.42 0.34 6.52
C SER A 221 10.04 -1.02 6.90
N LEU A 222 11.24 -1.35 6.40
CA LEU A 222 11.94 -2.57 6.79
C LEU A 222 12.10 -2.68 8.30
N MET A 223 12.51 -1.58 8.93
CA MET A 223 12.73 -1.53 10.38
C MET A 223 11.42 -1.50 11.17
N LEU A 224 10.45 -0.68 10.74
CA LEU A 224 9.18 -0.50 11.42
C LEU A 224 8.33 -1.78 11.46
N VAL A 225 8.36 -2.56 10.39
CA VAL A 225 7.53 -3.77 10.23
C VAL A 225 7.91 -4.86 11.22
N VAL A 226 9.20 -5.04 11.51
CA VAL A 226 9.67 -6.18 12.30
C VAL A 226 9.04 -6.21 13.71
N PRO A 227 9.14 -5.16 14.54
CA PRO A 227 8.51 -5.15 15.86
C PRO A 227 6.97 -5.21 15.80
N LEU A 228 6.36 -4.64 14.77
CA LEU A 228 4.90 -4.68 14.64
C LEU A 228 4.37 -6.07 14.31
N VAL A 229 5.03 -6.81 13.42
CA VAL A 229 4.62 -8.18 13.04
C VAL A 229 4.96 -9.19 14.14
N LEU A 230 6.15 -9.10 14.75
CA LEU A 230 6.53 -10.00 15.85
C LEU A 230 5.75 -9.69 17.12
N GLY A 231 5.39 -8.44 17.35
CA GLY A 231 4.52 -7.97 18.43
C GLY A 231 5.19 -7.81 19.78
N PRO A 232 4.42 -7.42 20.82
CA PRO A 232 4.92 -7.01 22.12
C PRO A 232 5.92 -7.96 22.80
N PRO A 233 5.79 -9.28 22.71
CA PRO A 233 6.78 -10.19 23.33
C PRO A 233 8.20 -10.04 22.78
N SER A 234 8.35 -9.49 21.57
CA SER A 234 9.67 -9.27 20.97
C SER A 234 10.30 -7.91 21.35
N TRP A 235 9.52 -6.95 21.80
CA TRP A 235 9.96 -5.57 21.98
C TRP A 235 11.11 -5.39 22.98
N PRO A 236 11.14 -6.09 24.15
CA PRO A 236 12.18 -5.90 25.14
C PRO A 236 13.61 -6.16 24.64
N TRP A 237 13.76 -7.07 23.69
CA TRP A 237 15.07 -7.40 23.10
C TRP A 237 15.27 -6.81 21.72
N LEU A 238 14.18 -6.70 20.94
CA LEU A 238 14.23 -6.28 19.54
C LEU A 238 14.43 -4.76 19.41
N ILE A 239 13.72 -3.95 20.22
CA ILE A 239 13.84 -2.49 20.16
C ILE A 239 15.25 -2.01 20.49
N PRO A 240 15.90 -2.49 21.59
CA PRO A 240 17.32 -2.14 21.83
C PRO A 240 18.26 -2.59 20.71
N LEU A 241 18.04 -3.78 20.13
CA LEU A 241 18.84 -4.28 19.01
C LEU A 241 18.69 -3.38 17.77
N LEU A 242 17.47 -3.00 17.42
CA LEU A 242 17.22 -2.09 16.30
C LEU A 242 17.78 -0.69 16.57
N ALA A 243 17.65 -0.17 17.79
CA ALA A 243 18.24 1.10 18.19
C ALA A 243 19.77 1.08 18.06
N LEU A 244 20.42 0.00 18.50
CA LEU A 244 21.87 -0.17 18.37
C LEU A 244 22.28 -0.25 16.89
N ALA A 245 21.54 -0.98 16.05
CA ALA A 245 21.81 -1.09 14.63
C ALA A 245 21.61 0.24 13.88
N LEU A 246 20.62 1.05 14.30
CA LEU A 246 20.35 2.36 13.72
C LEU A 246 21.27 3.46 14.23
N LEU A 247 21.90 3.28 15.37
CA LEU A 247 22.74 4.31 16.00
C LEU A 247 23.83 4.85 15.07
N PRO A 248 24.64 4.04 14.36
CA PRO A 248 25.62 4.55 13.41
C PRO A 248 24.98 5.37 12.29
N VAL A 249 23.82 4.92 11.79
CA VAL A 249 23.09 5.64 10.74
C VAL A 249 22.62 7.00 11.24
N LEU A 250 22.03 7.06 12.43
CA LEU A 250 21.58 8.32 13.04
C LEU A 250 22.76 9.26 13.29
N LEU A 251 23.87 8.77 13.84
CA LEU A 251 25.07 9.57 14.08
C LEU A 251 25.69 10.12 12.77
N SER A 252 25.60 9.37 11.67
CA SER A 252 26.12 9.79 10.36
C SER A 252 25.30 10.90 9.70
N VAL A 253 24.01 11.04 10.06
CA VAL A 253 23.01 11.86 9.33
C VAL A 253 22.54 13.07 10.12
N LEU A 254 22.38 12.95 11.46
CA LEU A 254 21.74 13.99 12.25
C LEU A 254 22.60 15.28 12.31
N PRO A 255 21.97 16.45 12.09
CA PRO A 255 22.68 17.73 12.25
C PRO A 255 23.02 17.96 13.73
N GLY A 256 24.17 18.60 13.97
CA GLY A 256 24.65 18.93 15.34
C GLY A 256 25.33 17.78 16.06
N VAL A 257 25.51 16.62 15.45
CA VAL A 257 26.35 15.55 15.98
C VAL A 257 27.83 16.03 15.91
N PRO A 258 28.62 15.95 17.00
CA PRO A 258 30.05 16.30 16.98
C PRO A 258 30.79 15.45 15.94
N LEU A 259 31.73 16.08 15.20
CA LEU A 259 32.52 15.39 14.16
C LEU A 259 33.24 14.15 14.71
N MET A 260 33.70 14.20 15.96
CA MET A 260 34.32 13.06 16.65
C MET A 260 33.49 11.79 16.66
N LEU A 261 32.12 11.89 16.62
CA LEU A 261 31.19 10.77 16.54
C LEU A 261 30.69 10.56 15.12
N GLN A 262 30.55 11.64 14.36
CA GLN A 262 29.99 11.60 13.00
C GLN A 262 30.97 10.95 12.01
N ASP A 263 32.27 11.26 12.06
CA ASP A 263 33.25 10.72 11.11
C ASP A 263 33.43 9.21 11.24
N PRO A 264 33.57 8.62 12.45
CA PRO A 264 33.59 7.16 12.60
C PRO A 264 32.26 6.53 12.14
N ALA A 265 31.13 7.18 12.39
CA ALA A 265 29.83 6.67 11.94
C ALA A 265 29.74 6.66 10.41
N ARG A 266 30.24 7.68 9.72
CA ARG A 266 30.29 7.76 8.25
C ARG A 266 31.28 6.78 7.62
N THR A 267 32.31 6.34 8.33
CA THR A 267 33.17 5.25 7.83
C THR A 267 32.51 3.88 7.93
N LEU A 268 31.62 3.69 8.92
CA LEU A 268 30.85 2.44 9.08
C LEU A 268 29.63 2.34 8.15
N VAL A 269 28.98 3.47 7.89
CA VAL A 269 27.77 3.54 7.07
C VAL A 269 28.14 3.89 5.63
N PRO A 270 27.70 3.12 4.61
CA PRO A 270 27.99 3.45 3.22
C PRO A 270 27.58 4.88 2.85
N GLU A 271 28.41 5.57 2.09
CA GLU A 271 28.16 6.95 1.67
C GLU A 271 26.84 7.10 0.93
N SER A 272 26.52 6.18 0.03
CA SER A 272 25.25 6.15 -0.69
C SER A 272 24.02 6.16 0.23
N LEU A 273 24.14 5.64 1.45
CA LEU A 273 23.07 5.60 2.42
C LEU A 273 22.96 6.93 3.19
N TRP A 274 24.05 7.41 3.82
CA TRP A 274 23.96 8.63 4.63
C TRP A 274 23.81 9.89 3.78
N ALA A 275 24.46 9.97 2.59
CA ALA A 275 24.32 11.10 1.68
C ALA A 275 22.88 11.22 1.14
N ARG A 276 22.20 10.09 0.98
CA ARG A 276 20.81 10.06 0.58
C ARG A 276 19.85 10.43 1.72
N LEU A 277 20.15 10.04 2.93
CA LEU A 277 19.29 10.34 4.10
C LEU A 277 19.35 11.82 4.47
N ASN A 278 20.50 12.48 4.38
CA ASN A 278 20.67 13.91 4.69
C ASN A 278 20.55 14.83 3.47
N ASP A 279 20.19 14.29 2.29
CA ASP A 279 20.07 15.03 1.02
C ASP A 279 21.37 15.66 0.50
N SER A 280 22.56 15.36 1.07
CA SER A 280 23.84 15.95 0.64
C SER A 280 24.20 15.60 -0.80
N GLN A 281 23.69 14.48 -1.34
CA GLN A 281 23.84 14.13 -2.74
C GLN A 281 23.19 15.15 -3.73
N TYR A 282 22.32 16.03 -3.24
CA TYR A 282 21.64 17.07 -4.03
C TYR A 282 22.12 18.48 -3.67
N ALA A 283 23.24 18.62 -2.94
CA ALA A 283 23.73 19.92 -2.49
C ALA A 283 23.98 20.87 -3.67
N GLY A 284 23.20 21.96 -3.74
CA GLY A 284 23.32 23.00 -4.76
C GLY A 284 22.45 22.84 -6.01
N GLU A 285 21.81 21.70 -6.25
CA GLU A 285 21.06 21.46 -7.51
C GLU A 285 19.53 21.53 -7.37
N ARG A 286 18.99 21.53 -6.14
CA ARG A 286 17.54 21.53 -5.92
C ARG A 286 16.93 22.93 -5.98
N VAL A 287 16.05 23.16 -6.93
CA VAL A 287 15.16 24.30 -6.93
C VAL A 287 14.22 24.22 -5.71
N LEU A 288 14.07 25.30 -4.94
CA LEU A 288 13.22 25.34 -3.74
C LEU A 288 11.79 24.84 -4.00
N ALA A 289 11.20 25.21 -5.14
CA ALA A 289 9.89 24.78 -5.55
C ALA A 289 9.78 23.25 -5.78
N SER A 290 10.90 22.51 -5.94
CA SER A 290 10.90 21.04 -6.07
C SER A 290 10.88 20.33 -4.72
N THR A 291 10.96 21.05 -3.60
CA THR A 291 10.95 20.45 -2.27
C THR A 291 9.54 20.14 -1.79
N ARG A 292 9.38 19.08 -0.99
CA ARG A 292 8.09 18.72 -0.40
C ARG A 292 7.50 19.84 0.48
N ILE A 293 8.35 20.58 1.19
CA ILE A 293 7.91 21.71 2.04
C ILE A 293 7.24 22.78 1.20
N SER A 294 7.83 23.15 0.07
CA SER A 294 7.22 24.14 -0.85
C SER A 294 5.90 23.63 -1.44
N GLN A 295 5.85 22.35 -1.82
CA GLN A 295 4.62 21.72 -2.31
C GLN A 295 3.51 21.70 -1.25
N TRP A 296 3.84 21.39 0.01
CA TRP A 296 2.88 21.40 1.11
C TRP A 296 2.40 22.81 1.45
N ASN A 297 3.28 23.82 1.40
CA ASN A 297 2.88 25.22 1.60
C ASN A 297 1.87 25.67 0.56
N VAL A 298 2.13 25.38 -0.73
CA VAL A 298 1.16 25.69 -1.80
C VAL A 298 -0.13 24.86 -1.64
N ALA A 299 -0.02 23.60 -1.24
CA ALA A 299 -1.17 22.76 -0.95
C ALA A 299 -2.07 23.36 0.12
N LEU A 300 -1.50 23.86 1.23
CA LEU A 300 -2.25 24.52 2.31
C LEU A 300 -2.93 25.81 1.85
N GLN A 301 -2.28 26.59 0.98
CA GLN A 301 -2.89 27.79 0.37
C GLN A 301 -4.10 27.41 -0.51
N LEU A 302 -3.95 26.39 -1.36
CA LEU A 302 -5.04 25.89 -2.21
C LEU A 302 -6.23 25.40 -1.38
N ILE A 303 -5.97 24.68 -0.27
CA ILE A 303 -7.00 24.22 0.64
C ILE A 303 -7.73 25.42 1.29
N ALA A 304 -7.00 26.45 1.74
CA ALA A 304 -7.58 27.63 2.34
C ALA A 304 -8.50 28.41 1.37
N GLU A 305 -8.17 28.42 0.08
CA GLU A 305 -8.97 29.09 -0.95
C GLU A 305 -10.28 28.35 -1.27
N ARG A 306 -10.27 27.00 -1.26
CA ARG A 306 -11.45 26.16 -1.53
C ARG A 306 -11.60 25.01 -0.52
N PRO A 307 -11.93 25.29 0.73
CA PRO A 307 -11.89 24.28 1.81
C PRO A 307 -13.02 23.23 1.74
N TRP A 308 -14.17 23.54 1.11
CA TRP A 308 -15.36 22.69 1.23
C TRP A 308 -15.46 21.59 0.17
N LEU A 309 -15.32 21.91 -1.10
CA LEU A 309 -15.46 20.99 -2.24
C LEU A 309 -14.16 20.84 -3.04
N GLY A 310 -13.11 21.58 -2.67
CA GLY A 310 -11.82 21.53 -3.30
C GLY A 310 -11.79 22.12 -4.72
N TRP A 311 -10.72 21.81 -5.44
CA TRP A 311 -10.45 22.30 -6.80
C TRP A 311 -10.78 21.27 -7.88
N GLY A 312 -11.12 20.06 -7.52
CA GLY A 312 -11.27 18.90 -8.40
C GLY A 312 -10.04 17.99 -8.41
N ALA A 313 -10.25 16.73 -8.77
CA ALA A 313 -9.17 15.76 -8.91
C ALA A 313 -8.10 16.27 -9.89
N ALA A 314 -6.84 15.91 -9.62
CA ALA A 314 -5.66 16.34 -10.40
C ALA A 314 -5.42 17.87 -10.48
N ALA A 315 -6.18 18.68 -9.76
CA ALA A 315 -6.03 20.14 -9.79
C ALA A 315 -4.63 20.62 -9.36
N PHE A 316 -3.98 19.92 -8.43
CA PHE A 316 -2.62 20.25 -7.98
C PHE A 316 -1.63 20.25 -9.16
N SER A 317 -1.64 19.23 -10.01
CA SER A 317 -0.72 19.13 -11.16
C SER A 317 -0.92 20.22 -12.21
N VAL A 318 -2.09 20.85 -12.25
CA VAL A 318 -2.42 21.96 -13.16
C VAL A 318 -2.09 23.30 -12.51
N ILE A 319 -2.44 23.50 -11.24
CA ILE A 319 -2.34 24.82 -10.58
C ILE A 319 -0.93 25.07 -10.04
N TYR A 320 -0.23 24.03 -9.57
CA TYR A 320 1.11 24.17 -8.99
C TYR A 320 2.11 24.82 -9.96
N PRO A 321 2.25 24.37 -11.22
CA PRO A 321 3.15 25.03 -12.18
C PRO A 321 2.75 26.46 -12.52
N LEU A 322 1.47 26.81 -12.50
CA LEU A 322 1.00 28.18 -12.69
C LEU A 322 1.48 29.13 -11.58
N ARG A 323 1.68 28.60 -10.35
CA ARG A 323 2.13 29.39 -9.19
C ARG A 323 3.63 29.40 -9.01
N THR A 324 4.33 28.35 -9.43
CA THR A 324 5.73 28.15 -9.07
C THR A 324 6.67 28.07 -10.27
N GLY A 325 6.14 27.95 -11.49
CA GLY A 325 6.91 27.68 -12.70
C GLY A 325 7.49 26.25 -12.77
N GLN A 326 7.22 25.38 -11.78
CA GLN A 326 7.75 24.02 -11.72
C GLN A 326 6.60 23.01 -11.73
N TRP A 327 6.65 22.02 -12.61
CA TRP A 327 5.63 20.98 -12.67
C TRP A 327 5.83 19.91 -11.61
N HIS A 328 4.75 19.56 -10.90
CA HIS A 328 4.66 18.38 -10.04
C HIS A 328 3.28 17.74 -10.18
N GLY A 329 3.26 16.40 -10.24
CA GLY A 329 2.02 15.65 -10.45
C GLY A 329 1.08 15.66 -9.24
N HIS A 330 1.60 15.86 -8.03
CA HIS A 330 0.84 15.79 -6.77
C HIS A 330 1.64 16.37 -5.60
N ALA A 331 0.95 16.60 -4.46
CA ALA A 331 1.54 17.18 -3.25
C ALA A 331 2.41 16.21 -2.41
N HIS A 332 2.65 14.97 -2.85
CA HIS A 332 3.36 13.92 -2.09
C HIS A 332 2.82 13.68 -0.67
N ASN A 333 1.52 13.85 -0.47
CA ASN A 333 0.82 13.63 0.79
C ASN A 333 -0.66 13.42 0.47
N LEU A 334 -1.18 12.21 0.74
CA LEU A 334 -2.57 11.87 0.37
C LEU A 334 -3.62 12.69 1.11
N PRO A 335 -3.53 12.94 2.43
CA PRO A 335 -4.43 13.85 3.11
C PRO A 335 -4.52 15.25 2.48
N LEU A 336 -3.38 15.84 2.10
CA LEU A 336 -3.36 17.14 1.42
C LEU A 336 -3.96 17.05 0.02
N GLU A 337 -3.61 16.01 -0.74
CA GLU A 337 -4.15 15.80 -2.10
C GLU A 337 -5.67 15.62 -2.09
N LEU A 338 -6.20 14.87 -1.10
CA LEU A 338 -7.64 14.73 -0.88
C LEU A 338 -8.30 16.08 -0.58
N ALA A 339 -7.69 16.87 0.30
CA ALA A 339 -8.23 18.16 0.69
C ALA A 339 -8.19 19.19 -0.47
N ILE A 340 -7.14 19.18 -1.30
CA ILE A 340 -7.05 19.98 -2.50
C ILE A 340 -8.11 19.56 -3.52
N GLY A 341 -8.16 18.27 -3.82
CA GLY A 341 -9.04 17.76 -4.88
C GLY A 341 -10.51 17.75 -4.51
N HIS A 342 -10.84 17.41 -3.26
CA HIS A 342 -12.22 17.12 -2.87
C HIS A 342 -12.70 17.88 -1.62
N GLY A 343 -11.86 18.76 -1.05
CA GLY A 343 -12.15 19.55 0.14
C GLY A 343 -11.87 18.83 1.46
N LEU A 344 -11.79 19.62 2.53
CA LEU A 344 -11.54 19.13 3.89
C LEU A 344 -12.57 18.11 4.38
N PRO A 345 -13.90 18.25 4.10
CA PRO A 345 -14.88 17.25 4.57
C PRO A 345 -14.57 15.85 4.02
N VAL A 346 -14.25 15.71 2.74
CA VAL A 346 -13.88 14.42 2.14
C VAL A 346 -12.58 13.89 2.71
N ALA A 347 -11.56 14.75 2.85
CA ALA A 347 -10.29 14.36 3.44
C ALA A 347 -10.47 13.84 4.88
N MET A 348 -11.24 14.55 5.71
CA MET A 348 -11.54 14.13 7.08
C MET A 348 -12.33 12.81 7.16
N LEU A 349 -13.35 12.64 6.29
CA LEU A 349 -14.13 11.40 6.23
C LEU A 349 -13.25 10.20 5.88
N LEU A 350 -12.42 10.30 4.84
CA LEU A 350 -11.60 9.18 4.38
C LEU A 350 -10.43 8.88 5.31
N VAL A 351 -9.71 9.91 5.76
CA VAL A 351 -8.62 9.74 6.73
C VAL A 351 -9.17 9.22 8.06
N GLY A 352 -10.26 9.80 8.55
CA GLY A 352 -10.93 9.35 9.77
C GLY A 352 -11.44 7.91 9.67
N PHE A 353 -12.00 7.51 8.52
CA PHE A 353 -12.44 6.16 8.24
C PHE A 353 -11.27 5.15 8.33
N VAL A 354 -10.14 5.44 7.68
CA VAL A 354 -8.97 4.56 7.70
C VAL A 354 -8.38 4.47 9.12
N LEU A 355 -8.22 5.61 9.80
CA LEU A 355 -7.73 5.65 11.18
C LEU A 355 -8.67 4.89 12.14
N ALA A 356 -9.99 5.04 11.98
CA ALA A 356 -10.96 4.31 12.78
C ALA A 356 -10.83 2.78 12.58
N LEU A 357 -10.68 2.31 11.33
CA LEU A 357 -10.46 0.89 11.05
C LEU A 357 -9.17 0.37 11.71
N LEU A 358 -8.08 1.11 11.59
CA LEU A 358 -6.80 0.74 12.20
C LEU A 358 -6.90 0.69 13.74
N VAL A 359 -7.49 1.71 14.35
CA VAL A 359 -7.64 1.80 15.81
C VAL A 359 -8.58 0.73 16.35
N VAL A 360 -9.74 0.51 15.71
CA VAL A 360 -10.70 -0.51 16.16
C VAL A 360 -10.10 -1.91 16.02
N SER A 361 -9.39 -2.19 14.93
CA SER A 361 -8.73 -3.48 14.75
C SER A 361 -7.63 -3.71 15.79
N LEU A 362 -6.84 -2.68 16.11
CA LEU A 362 -5.79 -2.75 17.13
C LEU A 362 -6.38 -2.97 18.53
N ARG A 363 -7.44 -2.25 18.90
CA ARG A 363 -8.11 -2.37 20.20
C ARG A 363 -8.77 -3.73 20.41
N ARG A 364 -9.26 -4.35 19.34
CA ARG A 364 -9.84 -5.71 19.42
C ARG A 364 -8.79 -6.81 19.53
N GLY A 365 -7.55 -6.46 19.28
CA GLY A 365 -6.43 -7.41 19.25
C GLY A 365 -6.39 -8.28 17.99
N PHE A 366 -5.28 -8.93 17.82
CA PHE A 366 -5.04 -9.80 16.67
C PHE A 366 -5.17 -11.26 17.07
N SER A 367 -5.94 -11.99 16.31
CA SER A 367 -6.17 -13.40 16.59
C SER A 367 -5.03 -14.31 16.09
N GLY A 368 -4.04 -13.76 15.39
CA GLY A 368 -2.89 -14.52 14.90
C GLY A 368 -1.86 -13.65 14.17
N LEU A 369 -0.77 -14.30 13.78
CA LEU A 369 0.37 -13.67 13.10
C LEU A 369 -0.01 -12.98 11.80
N PHE A 370 -0.81 -13.63 10.94
CA PHE A 370 -1.23 -13.05 9.66
C PHE A 370 -2.23 -11.91 9.83
N ASP A 371 -3.05 -11.90 10.88
CA ASP A 371 -3.95 -10.77 11.16
C ASP A 371 -3.13 -9.53 11.55
N ARG A 372 -2.08 -9.71 12.33
CA ARG A 372 -1.14 -8.65 12.69
C ARG A 372 -0.34 -8.15 11.48
N ALA A 373 0.14 -9.08 10.65
CA ALA A 373 0.82 -8.72 9.41
C ALA A 373 -0.08 -7.97 8.42
N TRP A 374 -1.35 -8.36 8.33
CA TRP A 374 -2.36 -7.68 7.52
C TRP A 374 -2.58 -6.25 7.98
N TRP A 375 -2.75 -6.05 9.29
CA TRP A 375 -2.85 -4.71 9.88
C TRP A 375 -1.58 -3.89 9.63
N THR A 376 -0.41 -4.50 9.83
CA THR A 376 0.89 -3.83 9.62
C THR A 376 1.08 -3.44 8.16
N ALA A 377 0.65 -4.27 7.20
CA ALA A 377 0.72 -3.95 5.77
C ALA A 377 -0.08 -2.69 5.42
N LEU A 378 -1.32 -2.59 5.95
CA LEU A 378 -2.12 -1.38 5.77
C LEU A 378 -1.52 -0.18 6.50
N PHE A 379 -1.07 -0.36 7.75
CA PHE A 379 -0.46 0.72 8.53
C PHE A 379 0.76 1.32 7.83
N VAL A 380 1.67 0.48 7.34
CA VAL A 380 2.84 0.93 6.56
C VAL A 380 2.41 1.66 5.29
N LEU A 381 1.45 1.12 4.55
CA LEU A 381 0.93 1.78 3.35
C LEU A 381 0.37 3.17 3.69
N MET A 382 -0.35 3.33 4.81
CA MET A 382 -0.87 4.64 5.25
C MET A 382 0.25 5.60 5.66
N VAL A 383 1.28 5.13 6.35
CA VAL A 383 2.47 5.95 6.67
C VAL A 383 3.14 6.46 5.38
N LEU A 384 3.28 5.59 4.38
CA LEU A 384 3.85 5.97 3.08
C LEU A 384 3.02 7.05 2.37
N HIS A 385 1.70 7.03 2.49
CA HIS A 385 0.82 8.07 1.95
C HIS A 385 0.96 9.44 2.64
N GLY A 386 1.57 9.50 3.80
CA GLY A 386 1.91 10.76 4.48
C GLY A 386 3.13 11.48 3.89
N THR A 387 3.98 10.77 3.13
CA THR A 387 5.25 11.30 2.61
C THR A 387 5.46 11.09 1.12
N ASP A 388 4.55 10.36 0.47
CA ASP A 388 4.49 10.14 -0.98
C ASP A 388 3.03 9.86 -1.38
N LEU A 389 2.76 9.60 -2.65
CA LEU A 389 1.40 9.34 -3.12
C LEU A 389 1.36 8.06 -3.99
N PRO A 390 1.62 6.88 -3.42
CA PRO A 390 1.57 5.62 -4.15
C PRO A 390 0.13 5.24 -4.58
N PHE A 391 -0.88 5.93 -4.08
CA PHE A 391 -2.29 5.74 -4.37
C PHE A 391 -2.63 5.77 -5.86
N PHE A 392 -1.92 6.55 -6.67
CA PHE A 392 -2.18 6.64 -8.12
C PHE A 392 -1.72 5.40 -8.89
N ASP A 393 -0.91 4.52 -8.31
CA ASP A 393 -0.70 3.20 -8.89
C ASP A 393 -1.89 2.30 -8.56
N SER A 394 -2.62 1.88 -9.59
CA SER A 394 -3.84 1.07 -9.45
C SER A 394 -3.62 -0.23 -8.66
N ARG A 395 -2.42 -0.82 -8.72
CA ARG A 395 -2.08 -2.05 -7.97
C ARG A 395 -2.09 -1.79 -6.48
N LEU A 396 -1.47 -0.68 -6.04
CA LEU A 396 -1.43 -0.26 -4.63
C LEU A 396 -2.80 0.18 -4.15
N ASN A 397 -3.55 0.89 -4.99
CA ASN A 397 -4.91 1.31 -4.67
C ASN A 397 -5.82 0.10 -4.43
N ILE A 398 -5.89 -0.85 -5.37
CA ILE A 398 -6.67 -2.09 -5.24
C ILE A 398 -6.26 -2.87 -3.98
N ALA A 399 -4.96 -3.11 -3.80
CA ALA A 399 -4.46 -3.86 -2.65
C ALA A 399 -4.79 -3.17 -1.32
N GLY A 400 -4.66 -1.84 -1.24
CA GLY A 400 -5.01 -1.04 -0.08
C GLY A 400 -6.49 -1.21 0.32
N TRP A 401 -7.41 -1.14 -0.64
CA TRP A 401 -8.83 -1.35 -0.38
C TRP A 401 -9.17 -2.78 0.01
N ILE A 402 -8.47 -3.78 -0.53
CA ILE A 402 -8.59 -5.18 -0.08
C ILE A 402 -8.08 -5.35 1.35
N LEU A 403 -6.97 -4.68 1.72
CA LEU A 403 -6.48 -4.68 3.10
C LEU A 403 -7.50 -4.04 4.05
N LEU A 404 -8.10 -2.90 3.69
CA LEU A 404 -9.18 -2.25 4.45
C LEU A 404 -10.39 -3.18 4.61
N ALA A 405 -10.83 -3.84 3.53
CA ALA A 405 -11.91 -4.82 3.56
C ALA A 405 -11.62 -5.98 4.55
N GLY A 406 -10.37 -6.45 4.58
CA GLY A 406 -9.94 -7.51 5.50
C GLY A 406 -9.96 -7.08 6.96
N LEU A 407 -9.56 -5.84 7.27
CA LEU A 407 -9.68 -5.31 8.64
C LEU A 407 -11.15 -5.21 9.05
N ARG A 408 -12.02 -4.64 8.19
CA ARG A 408 -13.46 -4.57 8.50
C ARG A 408 -14.08 -5.94 8.70
N ALA A 409 -13.75 -6.90 7.83
CA ALA A 409 -14.28 -8.25 7.90
C ALA A 409 -13.85 -8.99 9.18
N SER A 410 -12.68 -8.67 9.75
CA SER A 410 -12.18 -9.33 10.96
C SER A 410 -13.03 -9.07 12.20
N PHE A 411 -13.85 -8.03 12.21
CA PHE A 411 -14.69 -7.65 13.33
C PHE A 411 -16.18 -7.40 12.97
N SER A 412 -16.64 -7.88 11.83
CA SER A 412 -18.05 -7.78 11.43
C SER A 412 -18.94 -8.71 12.25
N PRO A 413 -19.97 -8.19 12.97
CA PRO A 413 -20.90 -9.04 13.75
C PRO A 413 -21.68 -10.01 12.88
N GLU A 414 -22.15 -9.58 11.71
CA GLU A 414 -22.92 -10.40 10.76
C GLU A 414 -22.09 -11.59 10.23
N LEU A 415 -20.79 -11.37 10.04
CA LEU A 415 -19.86 -12.39 9.60
C LEU A 415 -19.50 -13.34 10.74
N SER A 416 -19.43 -12.85 11.98
CA SER A 416 -19.16 -13.66 13.18
C SER A 416 -20.33 -14.56 13.55
N ALA A 417 -21.57 -14.08 13.46
CA ALA A 417 -22.78 -14.85 13.77
C ALA A 417 -22.99 -16.06 12.82
N ARG A 418 -22.61 -15.94 11.57
CA ARG A 418 -22.71 -17.03 10.57
C ARG A 418 -21.56 -18.04 10.63
N LEU A 419 -20.52 -17.76 11.41
CA LEU A 419 -19.37 -18.67 11.64
C LEU A 419 -19.52 -19.52 12.90
N GLN A 420 -20.49 -19.20 13.79
CA GLN A 420 -20.83 -20.08 14.89
C GLN A 420 -21.60 -21.26 14.29
N PRO A 421 -21.10 -22.53 14.46
CA PRO A 421 -21.93 -23.68 14.12
C PRO A 421 -23.21 -23.56 14.94
N GLU A 422 -24.35 -23.84 14.31
CA GLU A 422 -25.60 -24.09 15.04
C GLU A 422 -25.33 -25.21 16.07
N THR A 423 -24.90 -24.80 17.25
CA THR A 423 -24.81 -25.71 18.37
C THR A 423 -26.24 -26.01 18.79
N ALA A 424 -26.73 -27.13 18.25
CA ALA A 424 -27.76 -27.96 18.86
C ALA A 424 -28.88 -27.19 19.61
N SER A 425 -29.88 -26.73 18.88
CA SER A 425 -31.27 -26.69 19.38
C SER A 425 -31.86 -28.08 19.16
N GLY A 426 -31.51 -29.01 20.04
CA GLY A 426 -31.98 -30.37 20.00
C GLY A 426 -31.76 -31.00 21.39
N ALA A 427 -32.64 -30.65 22.33
CA ALA A 427 -32.93 -31.44 23.51
C ALA A 427 -34.41 -31.27 23.85
#